data_270f61121608034493db518ba0178b9b
#
_entry.id   270f61121608034493db518ba0178b9b
#
_cell.length_a   1.000
_cell.length_b   1.000
_cell.length_c   1.000
_cell.angle_alpha   90.00
_cell.angle_beta   90.00
_cell.angle_gamma   90.00
#
_symmetry.space_group_name_H-M   'P 1'
#
loop_
_entity.id
_entity.type
_entity.pdbx_description
1 polymer ?
#
loop_
_entity_poly.entity_id
_entity_poly.type
_entity_poly.pdbx_seq_one_letter_code
_entity_poly.pdbx_strand_id
1 'polypeptide(L)'
;MRVDTKEVVRDMVARALFGVPGCHFCLSKGVSKMNRDDIVRELKAILKSENIITDEAVLKESSYDRYRKYEQVCGVFTQPIPAAVVYVENAEEVAAVLKFANENGVNVVPRTGQSAIEGGLETARENSIVMDGSRMNKVLDINERNMQVTCQCGVPLQDLDDMLRQRGLTTGHSPQSKPLAQMGGLVATRSIGQFSTLYGGIEDMLVGCEVVFPNGAICRIKNVPRRAVGPDIRHIVLGNEGALCFITEVTVKMFRYQPENNIFLGYRIKEMSKGFDALRQVMVEGYKPSVARLYDVQDAAMHFDWAEDENVILFMAEGPAAITRATADGIDAIITSFDGVTPVDPELIRRWFDHLNWGPEQIAEEKEEILATRNIGITTEVSGCWDCIYDIYASAVERITNEVPDLTMIGGHSSHSYINGTNMYFVYYYNVVDCTPEEEINKYHNLINRIICEEAIRFGGSIAHHHGLGKARAHYVWEEYGSSFYMLETLKKAFDPNGIMNAGTLIPIKHNEKDPWNF
;
A
#
# COMPACT_ATOMS: atom_id res chain seq x y z
N MET A 1 31.53 21.62 -24.23
CA MET A 1 31.13 21.21 -22.87
C MET A 1 29.86 21.95 -22.52
N ARG A 2 28.73 21.31 -22.63
CA ARG A 2 27.46 21.84 -22.09
C ARG A 2 27.39 21.38 -20.63
N VAL A 3 27.55 22.32 -19.71
CA VAL A 3 27.31 22.08 -18.29
C VAL A 3 25.83 21.80 -18.14
N ASP A 4 25.49 20.65 -17.57
CA ASP A 4 24.10 20.27 -17.31
C ASP A 4 23.52 21.23 -16.28
N THR A 5 22.65 22.13 -16.76
CA THR A 5 22.02 23.17 -15.95
C THR A 5 21.14 22.60 -14.85
N LYS A 6 20.68 21.34 -14.97
CA LYS A 6 19.87 20.66 -13.95
C LYS A 6 20.69 20.28 -12.71
N GLU A 7 21.92 19.87 -12.88
CA GLU A 7 22.81 19.53 -11.76
C GLU A 7 23.24 20.77 -10.98
N VAL A 8 23.51 21.88 -11.69
CA VAL A 8 23.85 23.17 -11.07
C VAL A 8 22.66 23.76 -10.32
N VAL A 9 21.44 23.63 -10.85
CA VAL A 9 20.22 24.10 -10.16
C VAL A 9 19.91 23.21 -8.94
N ARG A 10 20.10 21.88 -9.05
CA ARG A 10 19.96 20.95 -7.92
C ARG A 10 20.91 21.33 -6.76
N ASP A 11 22.15 21.58 -7.04
CA ASP A 11 23.18 21.94 -6.04
C ASP A 11 22.97 23.35 -5.48
N MET A 12 22.51 24.30 -6.29
CA MET A 12 22.18 25.68 -5.86
C MET A 12 20.90 25.71 -5.00
N VAL A 13 19.87 24.94 -5.33
CA VAL A 13 18.64 24.86 -4.54
C VAL A 13 18.91 24.17 -3.21
N ALA A 14 19.70 23.09 -3.20
CA ALA A 14 20.12 22.43 -1.96
C ALA A 14 20.96 23.35 -1.05
N ARG A 15 21.82 24.17 -1.61
CA ARG A 15 22.67 25.13 -0.84
C ARG A 15 21.91 26.39 -0.39
N ALA A 16 20.95 26.87 -1.19
CA ALA A 16 20.21 28.08 -0.87
C ALA A 16 19.08 27.87 0.17
N LEU A 17 18.47 26.68 0.17
CA LEU A 17 17.37 26.37 1.09
C LEU A 17 17.83 25.86 2.46
N PHE A 18 19.01 25.26 2.58
CA PHE A 18 19.38 24.54 3.80
C PHE A 18 20.58 25.07 4.55
N GLY A 19 21.34 26.05 4.04
CA GLY A 19 22.40 26.78 4.79
C GLY A 19 23.26 25.98 5.79
N VAL A 20 23.19 24.64 5.76
CA VAL A 20 23.86 23.72 6.67
C VAL A 20 24.75 22.79 5.85
N PRO A 21 26.09 22.85 6.02
CA PRO A 21 26.98 21.91 5.35
C PRO A 21 26.72 20.49 5.86
N GLY A 22 26.25 19.61 4.97
CA GLY A 22 26.44 18.18 5.10
C GLY A 22 25.79 17.50 6.31
N CYS A 23 24.51 17.73 6.56
CA CYS A 23 23.76 16.86 7.47
C CYS A 23 23.30 15.60 6.73
N HIS A 24 24.24 14.80 6.27
CA HIS A 24 23.94 13.42 5.96
C HIS A 24 23.65 12.71 7.30
N PHE A 25 22.38 12.36 7.53
CA PHE A 25 22.02 11.49 8.63
C PHE A 25 22.73 10.15 8.44
N CYS A 26 23.91 10.04 9.00
CA CYS A 26 24.65 8.81 9.07
C CYS A 26 23.95 7.98 10.17
N LEU A 27 23.03 7.09 9.80
CA LEU A 27 22.53 6.00 10.66
C LEU A 27 23.67 5.00 11.01
N SER A 28 24.91 5.48 11.16
CA SER A 28 26.06 4.69 11.58
C SER A 28 26.07 4.35 13.09
N LYS A 29 25.03 4.77 13.82
CA LYS A 29 24.84 4.43 15.23
C LYS A 29 23.74 3.38 15.41
N GLY A 30 23.81 2.24 14.81
CA GLY A 30 22.70 1.29 14.96
C GLY A 30 22.95 -0.07 14.34
N VAL A 31 24.20 -0.44 14.12
CA VAL A 31 24.50 -1.85 13.85
C VAL A 31 24.61 -2.53 15.19
N SER A 32 23.62 -3.38 15.51
CA SER A 32 23.68 -4.24 16.69
C SER A 32 25.00 -5.02 16.69
N LYS A 33 25.69 -5.02 17.81
CA LYS A 33 26.84 -5.90 18.03
C LYS A 33 26.42 -7.28 18.53
N MET A 34 25.10 -7.49 18.75
CA MET A 34 24.56 -8.77 19.24
C MET A 34 24.50 -9.76 18.08
N ASN A 35 24.96 -10.97 18.31
CA ASN A 35 24.72 -12.08 17.41
C ASN A 35 23.31 -12.64 17.60
N ARG A 36 22.89 -13.53 16.71
CA ARG A 36 21.58 -14.16 16.71
C ARG A 36 21.25 -14.88 18.04
N ASP A 37 22.20 -15.65 18.58
CA ASP A 37 21.98 -16.44 19.78
C ASP A 37 21.74 -15.54 21.01
N ASP A 38 22.46 -14.43 21.10
CA ASP A 38 22.28 -13.44 22.16
C ASP A 38 20.90 -12.79 22.07
N ILE A 39 20.46 -12.39 20.87
CA ILE A 39 19.12 -11.82 20.66
C ILE A 39 18.04 -12.82 21.06
N VAL A 40 18.13 -14.06 20.60
CA VAL A 40 17.15 -15.12 20.92
C VAL A 40 17.12 -15.41 22.42
N ARG A 41 18.29 -15.42 23.10
CA ARG A 41 18.36 -15.61 24.56
C ARG A 41 17.62 -14.51 25.32
N GLU A 42 17.84 -13.25 24.96
CA GLU A 42 17.17 -12.11 25.60
C GLU A 42 15.67 -12.09 25.30
N LEU A 43 15.27 -12.41 24.07
CA LEU A 43 13.85 -12.54 23.73
C LEU A 43 13.12 -13.60 24.55
N LYS A 44 13.78 -14.73 24.88
CA LYS A 44 13.23 -15.78 25.76
C LYS A 44 13.04 -15.33 27.22
N ALA A 45 13.70 -14.25 27.65
CA ALA A 45 13.44 -13.62 28.93
C ALA A 45 12.24 -12.67 28.91
N ILE A 46 11.81 -12.23 27.72
CA ILE A 46 10.70 -11.26 27.51
C ILE A 46 9.41 -11.98 27.13
N LEU A 47 9.50 -12.95 26.23
CA LEU A 47 8.35 -13.64 25.62
C LEU A 47 8.36 -15.13 25.98
N LYS A 48 7.19 -15.75 25.87
CA LYS A 48 7.06 -17.21 25.93
C LYS A 48 7.87 -17.86 24.80
N SER A 49 8.52 -19.00 25.09
CA SER A 49 9.37 -19.68 24.11
C SER A 49 8.62 -20.10 22.83
N GLU A 50 7.35 -20.47 22.94
CA GLU A 50 6.48 -20.83 21.81
C GLU A 50 6.11 -19.66 20.91
N ASN A 51 6.37 -18.42 21.36
CA ASN A 51 6.17 -17.20 20.57
C ASN A 51 7.43 -16.76 19.82
N ILE A 52 8.55 -17.49 19.96
CA ILE A 52 9.83 -17.15 19.33
C ILE A 52 10.19 -18.26 18.33
N ILE A 53 10.12 -17.95 17.06
CA ILE A 53 10.42 -18.88 15.97
C ILE A 53 11.85 -18.63 15.48
N THR A 54 12.62 -19.72 15.42
CA THR A 54 14.03 -19.72 14.97
C THR A 54 14.30 -20.76 13.88
N ASP A 55 13.25 -21.39 13.34
CA ASP A 55 13.34 -22.32 12.22
C ASP A 55 13.85 -21.59 10.98
N GLU A 56 14.90 -22.14 10.34
CA GLU A 56 15.60 -21.50 9.21
C GLU A 56 14.69 -21.27 8.00
N ALA A 57 13.78 -22.20 7.71
CA ALA A 57 12.88 -22.04 6.57
C ALA A 57 11.89 -20.90 6.81
N VAL A 58 11.33 -20.83 8.03
CA VAL A 58 10.42 -19.74 8.43
C VAL A 58 11.14 -18.40 8.44
N LEU A 59 12.37 -18.35 8.92
CA LEU A 59 13.17 -17.12 8.94
C LEU A 59 13.49 -16.62 7.54
N LYS A 60 13.89 -17.55 6.65
CA LYS A 60 14.17 -17.22 5.26
C LYS A 60 12.92 -16.68 4.57
N GLU A 61 11.77 -17.33 4.74
CA GLU A 61 10.50 -16.87 4.18
C GLU A 61 10.03 -15.52 4.77
N SER A 62 10.42 -15.23 6.01
CA SER A 62 10.11 -13.97 6.69
C SER A 62 11.09 -12.83 6.39
N SER A 63 12.12 -13.07 5.56
CA SER A 63 13.11 -12.06 5.19
C SER A 63 12.67 -11.16 4.03
N TYR A 64 11.60 -11.52 3.32
CA TYR A 64 11.09 -10.79 2.18
C TYR A 64 9.56 -10.66 2.22
N ASP A 65 9.01 -9.69 1.49
CA ASP A 65 7.58 -9.49 1.43
C ASP A 65 6.89 -10.39 0.39
N ARG A 66 5.58 -10.15 0.21
CA ARG A 66 4.78 -10.97 -0.70
C ARG A 66 5.24 -10.87 -2.14
N TYR A 67 5.61 -9.70 -2.62
CA TYR A 67 6.09 -9.48 -3.98
C TYR A 67 7.26 -10.43 -4.32
N ARG A 68 8.26 -10.53 -3.45
CA ARG A 68 9.42 -11.41 -3.63
C ARG A 68 9.06 -12.89 -3.69
N LYS A 69 7.92 -13.29 -3.14
CA LYS A 69 7.45 -14.67 -3.23
C LYS A 69 7.07 -15.07 -4.65
N TYR A 70 6.70 -14.11 -5.49
CA TYR A 70 6.38 -14.33 -6.91
C TYR A 70 7.61 -14.30 -7.80
N GLU A 71 8.59 -13.48 -7.50
CA GLU A 71 9.80 -13.29 -8.32
C GLU A 71 10.86 -14.37 -8.18
N GLN A 72 10.52 -15.55 -7.69
CA GLN A 72 11.49 -16.63 -7.50
C GLN A 72 11.70 -17.51 -8.74
N VAL A 73 11.44 -17.02 -9.93
CA VAL A 73 11.58 -17.78 -11.17
C VAL A 73 13.03 -18.16 -11.44
N CYS A 74 13.97 -17.27 -11.16
CA CYS A 74 15.42 -17.53 -11.30
C CYS A 74 16.09 -17.92 -9.97
N GLY A 75 15.35 -18.02 -8.88
CA GLY A 75 15.84 -18.31 -7.54
C GLY A 75 15.66 -17.14 -6.59
N VAL A 76 15.92 -17.39 -5.31
CA VAL A 76 15.71 -16.37 -4.27
C VAL A 76 16.91 -15.45 -4.19
N PHE A 77 16.63 -14.18 -4.27
CA PHE A 77 17.50 -13.11 -3.87
C PHE A 77 17.73 -13.16 -2.35
N THR A 78 18.96 -13.15 -1.92
CA THR A 78 19.29 -13.30 -0.50
C THR A 78 19.17 -11.97 0.24
N GLN A 79 18.09 -11.81 0.96
CA GLN A 79 17.98 -10.78 2.00
C GLN A 79 18.66 -11.29 3.28
N PRO A 80 19.11 -10.39 4.19
CA PRO A 80 19.59 -10.80 5.49
C PRO A 80 18.50 -11.60 6.25
N ILE A 81 18.86 -12.80 6.71
CA ILE A 81 17.92 -13.63 7.48
C ILE A 81 17.75 -13.02 8.88
N PRO A 82 16.51 -12.84 9.38
CA PRO A 82 16.28 -12.29 10.72
C PRO A 82 16.79 -13.25 11.82
N ALA A 83 17.06 -12.71 13.00
CA ALA A 83 17.43 -13.51 14.17
C ALA A 83 16.26 -14.37 14.65
N ALA A 84 15.06 -13.83 14.66
CA ALA A 84 13.84 -14.50 15.05
C ALA A 84 12.60 -13.84 14.43
N VAL A 85 11.54 -14.63 14.30
CA VAL A 85 10.16 -14.12 14.21
C VAL A 85 9.55 -14.25 15.60
N VAL A 86 9.00 -13.15 16.12
CA VAL A 86 8.35 -13.12 17.42
C VAL A 86 6.88 -12.77 17.29
N TYR A 87 6.02 -13.59 17.86
CA TYR A 87 4.59 -13.32 17.97
C TYR A 87 4.30 -12.60 19.27
N VAL A 88 3.65 -11.44 19.19
CA VAL A 88 3.24 -10.64 20.37
C VAL A 88 1.73 -10.77 20.61
N GLU A 89 1.33 -10.79 21.89
CA GLU A 89 -0.06 -11.02 22.29
C GLU A 89 -0.73 -9.79 22.94
N ASN A 90 0.08 -8.76 23.32
CA ASN A 90 -0.39 -7.54 23.98
C ASN A 90 0.62 -6.39 23.80
N ALA A 91 0.20 -5.17 24.16
CA ALA A 91 1.01 -3.97 24.03
C ALA A 91 2.25 -3.96 24.93
N GLU A 92 2.18 -4.60 26.08
CA GLU A 92 3.28 -4.70 27.04
C GLU A 92 4.42 -5.57 26.48
N GLU A 93 4.10 -6.67 25.81
CA GLU A 93 5.09 -7.49 25.10
C GLU A 93 5.75 -6.72 23.95
N VAL A 94 4.95 -6.00 23.16
CA VAL A 94 5.47 -5.10 22.10
C VAL A 94 6.44 -4.08 22.71
N ALA A 95 6.04 -3.43 23.81
CA ALA A 95 6.86 -2.42 24.48
C ALA A 95 8.18 -3.01 25.02
N ALA A 96 8.14 -4.20 25.59
CA ALA A 96 9.34 -4.87 26.12
C ALA A 96 10.32 -5.25 25.00
N VAL A 97 9.82 -5.82 23.88
CA VAL A 97 10.65 -6.18 22.72
C VAL A 97 11.24 -4.91 22.06
N LEU A 98 10.44 -3.87 21.86
CA LEU A 98 10.93 -2.61 21.27
C LEU A 98 11.97 -1.93 22.15
N LYS A 99 11.75 -1.89 23.46
CA LYS A 99 12.71 -1.33 24.40
C LYS A 99 14.04 -2.09 24.35
N PHE A 100 14.00 -3.43 24.41
CA PHE A 100 15.18 -4.27 24.26
C PHE A 100 15.91 -3.97 22.94
N ALA A 101 15.17 -3.95 21.83
CA ALA A 101 15.74 -3.69 20.50
C ALA A 101 16.39 -2.29 20.43
N ASN A 102 15.73 -1.28 20.99
CA ASN A 102 16.20 0.11 21.00
C ASN A 102 17.47 0.30 21.83
N GLU A 103 17.57 -0.36 23.00
CA GLU A 103 18.75 -0.32 23.87
C GLU A 103 19.97 -1.02 23.23
N ASN A 104 19.74 -2.01 22.38
CA ASN A 104 20.79 -2.83 21.77
C ASN A 104 21.02 -2.54 20.26
N GLY A 105 20.30 -1.61 19.66
CA GLY A 105 20.40 -1.25 18.24
C GLY A 105 19.96 -2.37 17.30
N VAL A 106 19.06 -3.25 17.73
CA VAL A 106 18.51 -4.35 16.91
C VAL A 106 17.37 -3.82 16.03
N ASN A 107 17.44 -4.08 14.74
CA ASN A 107 16.36 -3.68 13.82
C ASN A 107 15.10 -4.53 14.04
N VAL A 108 13.94 -3.88 14.04
CA VAL A 108 12.64 -4.55 14.16
C VAL A 108 11.81 -4.27 12.89
N VAL A 109 11.29 -5.32 12.27
CA VAL A 109 10.36 -5.26 11.15
C VAL A 109 8.97 -5.64 11.65
N PRO A 110 8.06 -4.67 11.86
CA PRO A 110 6.68 -4.95 12.24
C PRO A 110 5.90 -5.60 11.10
N ARG A 111 5.06 -6.58 11.40
CA ARG A 111 4.13 -7.15 10.43
C ARG A 111 2.83 -7.63 11.05
N THR A 112 1.81 -7.80 10.24
CA THR A 112 0.54 -8.45 10.57
C THR A 112 0.07 -9.33 9.40
N GLY A 113 -0.81 -8.87 8.50
CA GLY A 113 -1.45 -9.64 7.43
C GLY A 113 -0.55 -10.04 6.24
N GLN A 114 0.66 -9.54 6.16
CA GLN A 114 1.66 -9.89 5.14
C GLN A 114 1.17 -9.70 3.68
N SER A 115 0.34 -8.70 3.43
CA SER A 115 -0.18 -8.38 2.09
C SER A 115 0.64 -7.31 1.35
N ALA A 116 1.68 -6.73 1.97
CA ALA A 116 2.54 -5.70 1.37
C ALA A 116 3.36 -6.25 0.19
N ILE A 117 3.57 -5.40 -0.83
CA ILE A 117 4.26 -5.76 -2.08
C ILE A 117 5.41 -4.81 -2.47
N GLU A 118 5.67 -3.76 -1.70
CA GLU A 118 6.71 -2.74 -2.00
C GLU A 118 7.99 -2.93 -1.18
N GLY A 119 8.29 -4.14 -0.72
CA GLY A 119 9.46 -4.44 0.10
C GLY A 119 9.35 -3.96 1.55
N GLY A 120 8.17 -3.53 2.01
CA GLY A 120 7.96 -3.01 3.37
C GLY A 120 8.24 -4.02 4.47
N LEU A 121 8.11 -5.32 4.20
CA LEU A 121 8.34 -6.40 5.17
C LEU A 121 9.74 -7.03 5.05
N GLU A 122 10.59 -6.56 4.14
CA GLU A 122 11.93 -7.11 3.95
C GLU A 122 12.86 -6.79 5.11
N THR A 123 13.72 -7.74 5.46
CA THR A 123 14.74 -7.54 6.49
C THR A 123 16.00 -6.95 5.84
N ALA A 124 16.14 -5.62 5.90
CA ALA A 124 17.28 -4.90 5.30
C ALA A 124 18.54 -4.88 6.18
N ARG A 125 18.53 -5.48 7.36
CA ARG A 125 19.67 -5.56 8.27
C ARG A 125 19.82 -6.96 8.85
N GLU A 126 21.08 -7.38 9.01
CA GLU A 126 21.45 -8.61 9.71
C GLU A 126 20.83 -8.68 11.10
N ASN A 127 20.45 -9.88 11.52
CA ASN A 127 19.92 -10.16 12.84
C ASN A 127 18.70 -9.30 13.25
N SER A 128 17.88 -8.89 12.28
CA SER A 128 16.61 -8.21 12.56
C SER A 128 15.65 -9.11 13.35
N ILE A 129 14.76 -8.50 14.11
CA ILE A 129 13.59 -9.17 14.71
C ILE A 129 12.39 -8.88 13.80
N VAL A 130 11.72 -9.90 13.27
CA VAL A 130 10.41 -9.75 12.66
C VAL A 130 9.36 -9.87 13.76
N MET A 131 8.65 -8.76 14.06
CA MET A 131 7.65 -8.71 15.13
C MET A 131 6.24 -8.81 14.55
N ASP A 132 5.60 -9.95 14.81
CA ASP A 132 4.31 -10.33 14.23
C ASP A 132 3.17 -10.13 15.23
N GLY A 133 2.23 -9.24 14.88
CA GLY A 133 1.05 -8.92 15.68
C GLY A 133 -0.20 -9.75 15.35
N SER A 134 -0.10 -10.78 14.52
CA SER A 134 -1.27 -11.56 14.09
C SER A 134 -1.98 -12.30 15.24
N ARG A 135 -1.31 -12.55 16.36
CA ARG A 135 -1.93 -13.13 17.56
C ARG A 135 -2.71 -12.11 18.41
N MET A 136 -2.56 -10.82 18.14
CA MET A 136 -3.39 -9.75 18.70
C MET A 136 -4.67 -9.60 17.86
N ASN A 137 -5.57 -10.58 17.92
CA ASN A 137 -6.67 -10.76 16.97
C ASN A 137 -8.08 -10.69 17.59
N LYS A 138 -8.25 -9.93 18.67
CA LYS A 138 -9.53 -9.78 19.36
C LYS A 138 -10.27 -8.54 18.88
N VAL A 139 -11.57 -8.68 18.58
CA VAL A 139 -12.50 -7.56 18.52
C VAL A 139 -12.86 -7.19 19.97
N LEU A 140 -12.55 -5.95 20.36
CA LEU A 140 -12.63 -5.50 21.75
C LEU A 140 -13.97 -4.85 22.09
N ASP A 141 -14.55 -4.06 21.15
CA ASP A 141 -15.82 -3.37 21.34
C ASP A 141 -16.49 -3.12 19.98
N ILE A 142 -17.79 -3.37 19.91
CA ILE A 142 -18.65 -2.98 18.79
C ILE A 142 -19.71 -2.03 19.32
N ASN A 143 -19.50 -0.74 19.13
CA ASN A 143 -20.39 0.31 19.64
C ASN A 143 -21.32 0.82 18.55
N GLU A 144 -22.48 0.16 18.41
CA GLU A 144 -23.49 0.49 17.38
C GLU A 144 -24.08 1.91 17.57
N ARG A 145 -24.16 2.42 18.81
CA ARG A 145 -24.64 3.78 19.05
C ARG A 145 -23.69 4.83 18.50
N ASN A 146 -22.38 4.61 18.65
CA ASN A 146 -21.35 5.51 18.16
C ASN A 146 -20.89 5.18 16.75
N MET A 147 -21.38 4.07 16.16
CA MET A 147 -20.97 3.56 14.86
C MET A 147 -19.45 3.39 14.78
N GLN A 148 -18.87 2.69 15.77
CA GLN A 148 -17.43 2.46 15.89
C GLN A 148 -17.17 1.01 16.32
N VAL A 149 -16.10 0.44 15.80
CA VAL A 149 -15.57 -0.86 16.24
C VAL A 149 -14.10 -0.68 16.63
N THR A 150 -13.73 -1.24 17.79
CA THR A 150 -12.36 -1.29 18.29
C THR A 150 -11.86 -2.72 18.24
N CYS A 151 -10.70 -2.94 17.67
CA CYS A 151 -10.08 -4.24 17.57
C CYS A 151 -8.55 -4.16 17.66
N GLN A 152 -7.92 -5.28 17.96
CA GLN A 152 -6.46 -5.42 17.96
C GLN A 152 -5.93 -5.47 16.51
N CYS A 153 -4.65 -5.18 16.34
CA CYS A 153 -3.99 -5.01 15.04
C CYS A 153 -4.01 -6.25 14.13
N GLY A 154 -4.04 -7.43 14.71
CA GLY A 154 -4.03 -8.71 14.00
C GLY A 154 -5.41 -9.25 13.63
N VAL A 155 -6.49 -8.50 13.86
CA VAL A 155 -7.83 -8.91 13.41
C VAL A 155 -7.87 -8.86 11.88
N PRO A 156 -8.19 -9.99 11.19
CA PRO A 156 -8.39 -9.98 9.73
C PRO A 156 -9.58 -9.10 9.34
N LEU A 157 -9.41 -8.29 8.31
CA LEU A 157 -10.48 -7.40 7.85
C LEU A 157 -11.69 -8.18 7.34
N GLN A 158 -11.48 -9.34 6.71
CA GLN A 158 -12.55 -10.21 6.24
C GLN A 158 -13.44 -10.67 7.41
N ASP A 159 -12.82 -11.21 8.47
CA ASP A 159 -13.53 -11.73 9.64
C ASP A 159 -14.28 -10.62 10.37
N LEU A 160 -13.68 -9.44 10.49
CA LEU A 160 -14.32 -8.28 11.10
C LEU A 160 -15.56 -7.85 10.31
N ASP A 161 -15.44 -7.72 9.00
CA ASP A 161 -16.52 -7.26 8.15
C ASP A 161 -17.66 -8.30 8.08
N ASP A 162 -17.34 -9.60 8.05
CA ASP A 162 -18.33 -10.67 8.09
C ASP A 162 -19.12 -10.67 9.42
N MET A 163 -18.45 -10.44 10.55
CA MET A 163 -19.09 -10.27 11.85
C MET A 163 -20.02 -9.05 11.88
N LEU A 164 -19.61 -7.94 11.27
CA LEU A 164 -20.40 -6.71 11.20
C LEU A 164 -21.60 -6.86 10.27
N ARG A 165 -21.44 -7.53 9.12
CA ARG A 165 -22.53 -7.78 8.16
C ARG A 165 -23.67 -8.58 8.75
N GLN A 166 -23.39 -9.53 9.65
CA GLN A 166 -24.45 -10.25 10.41
C GLN A 166 -25.30 -9.32 11.28
N ARG A 167 -24.83 -8.08 11.53
CA ARG A 167 -25.53 -7.03 12.27
C ARG A 167 -26.10 -5.92 11.36
N GLY A 168 -26.04 -6.11 10.03
CA GLY A 168 -26.40 -5.07 9.07
C GLY A 168 -25.45 -3.88 9.04
N LEU A 169 -24.18 -4.12 9.38
CA LEU A 169 -23.11 -3.13 9.43
C LEU A 169 -21.92 -3.54 8.54
N THR A 170 -21.06 -2.60 8.21
CA THR A 170 -19.81 -2.82 7.46
C THR A 170 -18.77 -1.78 7.85
N THR A 171 -17.50 -2.09 7.66
CA THR A 171 -16.42 -1.11 7.73
C THR A 171 -16.41 -0.20 6.50
N GLY A 172 -17.02 -0.62 5.39
CA GLY A 172 -16.90 0.07 4.09
C GLY A 172 -15.51 -0.02 3.47
N HIS A 173 -14.55 -0.66 4.14
CA HIS A 173 -13.19 -0.85 3.64
C HIS A 173 -13.04 -2.21 2.98
N SER A 174 -12.66 -2.24 1.70
CA SER A 174 -12.56 -3.48 0.93
C SER A 174 -11.38 -3.42 -0.07
N PRO A 175 -10.13 -3.45 0.40
CA PRO A 175 -9.00 -3.63 -0.50
C PRO A 175 -9.08 -5.01 -1.17
N GLN A 176 -8.43 -5.18 -2.32
CA GLN A 176 -8.38 -6.48 -3.02
C GLN A 176 -7.79 -7.58 -2.11
N SER A 177 -6.82 -7.20 -1.28
CA SER A 177 -6.19 -8.07 -0.27
C SER A 177 -7.03 -8.32 0.99
N LYS A 178 -8.32 -7.94 1.03
CA LYS A 178 -9.20 -8.07 2.21
C LYS A 178 -9.11 -9.42 2.93
N PRO A 179 -9.02 -10.58 2.23
CA PRO A 179 -8.90 -11.88 2.90
C PRO A 179 -7.60 -12.09 3.68
N LEU A 180 -6.54 -11.35 3.35
CA LEU A 180 -5.23 -11.43 4.00
C LEU A 180 -4.97 -10.27 4.96
N ALA A 181 -5.46 -9.09 4.62
CA ALA A 181 -5.13 -7.85 5.30
C ALA A 181 -5.66 -7.84 6.74
N GLN A 182 -4.82 -7.35 7.66
CA GLN A 182 -5.17 -7.19 9.07
C GLN A 182 -5.16 -5.71 9.47
N MET A 183 -5.98 -5.37 10.45
CA MET A 183 -6.35 -3.98 10.77
C MET A 183 -5.16 -3.06 11.07
N GLY A 184 -4.13 -3.54 11.77
CA GLY A 184 -2.93 -2.74 12.05
C GLY A 184 -2.12 -2.43 10.79
N GLY A 185 -1.98 -3.41 9.90
CA GLY A 185 -1.30 -3.26 8.62
C GLY A 185 -1.99 -2.26 7.71
N LEU A 186 -3.33 -2.30 7.64
CA LEU A 186 -4.13 -1.36 6.86
C LEU A 186 -3.89 0.10 7.26
N VAL A 187 -3.82 0.37 8.57
CA VAL A 187 -3.51 1.72 9.10
C VAL A 187 -2.04 2.07 8.81
N ALA A 188 -1.12 1.12 9.02
CA ALA A 188 0.30 1.35 8.82
C ALA A 188 0.67 1.66 7.36
N THR A 189 -0.04 1.09 6.38
CA THR A 189 0.19 1.35 4.95
C THR A 189 -0.72 2.44 4.37
N ARG A 190 -1.60 3.03 5.17
CA ARG A 190 -2.61 3.98 4.68
C ARG A 190 -3.46 3.39 3.55
N SER A 191 -3.92 2.17 3.78
CA SER A 191 -4.65 1.36 2.82
C SER A 191 -5.91 2.04 2.27
N ILE A 192 -6.21 1.77 1.01
CA ILE A 192 -7.47 2.17 0.39
C ILE A 192 -8.27 0.94 -0.03
N GLY A 193 -9.60 1.05 0.02
CA GLY A 193 -10.51 0.00 -0.41
C GLY A 193 -11.26 0.40 -1.67
N GLN A 194 -11.81 -0.58 -2.37
CA GLN A 194 -12.53 -0.41 -3.64
C GLN A 194 -13.77 0.50 -3.51
N PHE A 195 -14.29 0.68 -2.30
CA PHE A 195 -15.44 1.53 -2.00
C PHE A 195 -15.04 2.94 -1.52
N SER A 196 -13.79 3.32 -1.76
CA SER A 196 -13.21 4.57 -1.24
C SER A 196 -13.86 5.84 -1.79
N THR A 197 -14.45 5.80 -2.97
CA THR A 197 -15.15 6.97 -3.54
C THR A 197 -16.35 7.37 -2.67
N LEU A 198 -17.00 6.41 -2.00
CA LEU A 198 -18.08 6.65 -1.04
C LEU A 198 -17.56 6.83 0.39
N TYR A 199 -16.75 5.87 0.86
CA TYR A 199 -16.39 5.76 2.28
C TYR A 199 -15.06 6.43 2.65
N GLY A 200 -14.23 6.77 1.65
CA GLY A 200 -12.86 7.25 1.88
C GLY A 200 -11.84 6.12 2.06
N GLY A 201 -10.60 6.48 2.36
CA GLY A 201 -9.54 5.58 2.76
C GLY A 201 -9.58 5.23 4.25
N ILE A 202 -8.63 4.40 4.69
CA ILE A 202 -8.52 4.04 6.12
C ILE A 202 -8.30 5.29 7.00
N GLU A 203 -7.70 6.35 6.47
CA GLU A 203 -7.50 7.65 7.12
C GLU A 203 -8.81 8.36 7.46
N ASP A 204 -9.83 8.20 6.62
CA ASP A 204 -11.17 8.76 6.85
C ASP A 204 -11.97 7.91 7.84
N MET A 205 -11.65 6.62 7.93
CA MET A 205 -12.31 5.65 8.80
C MET A 205 -11.72 5.63 10.21
N LEU A 206 -10.41 5.85 10.36
CA LEU A 206 -9.70 5.77 11.64
C LEU A 206 -10.18 6.84 12.62
N VAL A 207 -10.73 6.40 13.75
CA VAL A 207 -11.19 7.27 14.84
C VAL A 207 -10.12 7.45 15.89
N GLY A 208 -9.45 6.36 16.29
CA GLY A 208 -8.38 6.33 17.26
C GLY A 208 -7.55 5.05 17.15
N CYS A 209 -6.43 5.01 17.81
CA CYS A 209 -5.55 3.83 17.84
C CYS A 209 -4.69 3.80 19.11
N GLU A 210 -4.11 2.64 19.40
CA GLU A 210 -3.04 2.48 20.34
C GLU A 210 -1.77 2.06 19.60
N VAL A 211 -0.64 2.67 19.96
CA VAL A 211 0.66 2.44 19.33
C VAL A 211 1.76 2.34 20.38
N VAL A 212 2.82 1.63 20.05
CA VAL A 212 4.01 1.52 20.88
C VAL A 212 5.22 2.05 20.11
N PHE A 213 5.94 3.00 20.74
CA PHE A 213 7.17 3.58 20.20
C PHE A 213 8.42 2.81 20.61
N PRO A 214 9.57 3.00 19.91
CA PRO A 214 10.82 2.29 20.19
C PRO A 214 11.32 2.36 21.63
N ASN A 215 11.01 3.44 22.34
CA ASN A 215 11.37 3.59 23.77
C ASN A 215 10.46 2.81 24.73
N GLY A 216 9.51 2.03 24.21
CA GLY A 216 8.51 1.28 24.99
C GLY A 216 7.29 2.11 25.43
N ALA A 217 7.16 3.36 25.01
CA ALA A 217 5.99 4.19 25.36
C ALA A 217 4.74 3.70 24.63
N ILE A 218 3.72 3.28 25.39
CA ILE A 218 2.39 2.93 24.90
C ILE A 218 1.54 4.21 24.87
N CYS A 219 1.04 4.57 23.70
CA CYS A 219 0.28 5.80 23.48
C CYS A 219 -1.08 5.50 22.87
N ARG A 220 -2.15 6.05 23.48
CA ARG A 220 -3.52 5.88 23.00
C ARG A 220 -4.10 7.20 22.52
N ILE A 221 -4.60 7.20 21.29
CA ILE A 221 -5.35 8.30 20.68
C ILE A 221 -6.84 8.08 20.93
N LYS A 222 -7.51 9.08 21.55
CA LYS A 222 -8.93 8.97 21.95
C LYS A 222 -9.87 8.76 20.78
N ASN A 223 -10.88 7.91 20.99
CA ASN A 223 -11.97 7.63 20.05
C ASN A 223 -13.04 8.73 20.11
N VAL A 224 -12.83 9.81 19.38
CA VAL A 224 -13.78 10.94 19.27
C VAL A 224 -13.95 11.33 17.80
N PRO A 225 -15.14 11.84 17.40
CA PRO A 225 -15.40 12.14 15.98
C PRO A 225 -14.48 13.22 15.40
N ARG A 226 -14.08 14.18 16.22
CA ARG A 226 -13.20 15.29 15.81
C ARG A 226 -12.55 15.94 17.04
N ARG A 227 -11.29 16.37 16.85
CA ARG A 227 -10.54 17.16 17.84
C ARG A 227 -9.92 18.39 17.17
N ALA A 228 -10.00 19.54 17.86
CA ALA A 228 -9.29 20.76 17.49
C ALA A 228 -8.29 21.16 18.59
N VAL A 229 -7.49 20.17 19.04
CA VAL A 229 -6.52 20.31 20.14
C VAL A 229 -5.12 20.07 19.56
N GLY A 230 -4.65 21.03 18.78
CA GLY A 230 -3.40 20.93 18.04
C GLY A 230 -3.53 20.11 16.74
N PRO A 231 -2.40 19.72 16.14
CA PRO A 231 -2.36 18.88 14.94
C PRO A 231 -3.04 17.53 15.15
N ASP A 232 -3.59 16.96 14.09
CA ASP A 232 -4.16 15.62 14.14
C ASP A 232 -3.06 14.55 14.12
N ILE A 233 -2.70 14.08 15.30
CA ILE A 233 -1.62 13.11 15.51
C ILE A 233 -1.93 11.70 14.97
N ARG A 234 -3.18 11.40 14.53
CA ARG A 234 -3.49 10.16 13.81
C ARG A 234 -2.68 10.07 12.51
N HIS A 235 -2.47 11.20 11.84
CA HIS A 235 -1.71 11.27 10.60
C HIS A 235 -0.20 11.02 10.75
N ILE A 236 0.34 11.01 11.97
CA ILE A 236 1.70 10.54 12.25
C ILE A 236 1.77 9.01 12.19
N VAL A 237 0.69 8.35 12.59
CA VAL A 237 0.59 6.87 12.63
C VAL A 237 0.18 6.30 11.28
N LEU A 238 -0.75 6.96 10.59
CA LEU A 238 -1.22 6.57 9.26
C LEU A 238 -0.07 6.61 8.24
N GLY A 239 0.15 5.50 7.55
CA GLY A 239 1.19 5.41 6.52
C GLY A 239 2.62 5.33 7.07
N ASN A 240 2.80 5.03 8.37
CA ASN A 240 4.16 4.92 8.96
C ASN A 240 4.91 3.65 8.54
N GLU A 241 4.26 2.69 7.91
CA GLU A 241 4.81 1.42 7.41
C GLU A 241 5.73 0.69 8.43
N GLY A 242 5.44 0.85 9.71
CA GLY A 242 6.27 0.30 10.79
C GLY A 242 7.59 1.03 11.03
N ALA A 243 7.83 2.15 10.35
CA ALA A 243 9.08 2.91 10.49
C ALA A 243 9.12 3.86 11.70
N LEU A 244 7.97 4.13 12.34
CA LEU A 244 7.89 5.04 13.49
C LEU A 244 7.43 4.33 14.76
N CYS A 245 6.49 3.39 14.67
CA CYS A 245 5.86 2.73 15.80
C CYS A 245 5.26 1.37 15.38
N PHE A 246 4.84 0.58 16.38
CA PHE A 246 4.00 -0.59 16.19
C PHE A 246 2.57 -0.27 16.60
N ILE A 247 1.58 -0.57 15.73
CA ILE A 247 0.16 -0.37 16.01
C ILE A 247 -0.39 -1.60 16.72
N THR A 248 -1.01 -1.43 17.90
CA THR A 248 -1.55 -2.54 18.70
C THR A 248 -3.06 -2.63 18.67
N GLU A 249 -3.76 -1.49 18.63
CA GLU A 249 -5.22 -1.43 18.53
C GLU A 249 -5.65 -0.32 17.57
N VAL A 250 -6.78 -0.54 16.90
CA VAL A 250 -7.42 0.43 16.02
C VAL A 250 -8.91 0.54 16.33
N THR A 251 -9.44 1.76 16.21
CA THR A 251 -10.88 2.02 16.23
C THR A 251 -11.26 2.66 14.92
N VAL A 252 -12.19 2.04 14.18
CA VAL A 252 -12.69 2.52 12.91
C VAL A 252 -14.19 2.77 12.94
N LYS A 253 -14.68 3.63 12.03
CA LYS A 253 -16.11 3.85 11.81
C LYS A 253 -16.77 2.59 11.26
N MET A 254 -18.08 2.48 11.51
CA MET A 254 -18.96 1.51 10.87
C MET A 254 -20.04 2.24 10.09
N PHE A 255 -20.56 1.58 9.07
CA PHE A 255 -21.64 2.08 8.20
C PHE A 255 -22.75 1.06 8.12
N ARG A 256 -23.94 1.47 7.67
CA ARG A 256 -25.04 0.53 7.37
C ARG A 256 -24.68 -0.29 6.14
N TYR A 257 -24.91 -1.59 6.23
CA TYR A 257 -24.77 -2.52 5.11
C TYR A 257 -26.14 -2.83 4.50
N GLN A 258 -26.39 -2.39 3.26
CA GLN A 258 -27.68 -2.45 2.58
C GLN A 258 -27.52 -2.93 1.12
N PRO A 259 -26.96 -4.14 0.90
CA PRO A 259 -26.61 -4.65 -0.44
C PRO A 259 -27.83 -4.82 -1.36
N GLU A 260 -29.02 -4.95 -0.80
CA GLU A 260 -30.30 -5.03 -1.53
C GLU A 260 -30.60 -3.77 -2.35
N ASN A 261 -29.98 -2.65 -2.03
CA ASN A 261 -30.14 -1.38 -2.74
C ASN A 261 -29.07 -1.12 -3.81
N ASN A 262 -28.09 -2.01 -3.98
CA ASN A 262 -26.99 -1.79 -4.91
C ASN A 262 -27.47 -1.70 -6.36
N ILE A 263 -26.98 -0.67 -7.07
CA ILE A 263 -27.23 -0.47 -8.51
C ILE A 263 -25.87 -0.47 -9.22
N PHE A 264 -25.76 -1.31 -10.24
CA PHE A 264 -24.56 -1.46 -11.06
C PHE A 264 -24.76 -0.76 -12.40
N LEU A 265 -23.73 -0.09 -12.88
CA LEU A 265 -23.69 0.60 -14.17
C LEU A 265 -22.38 0.26 -14.87
N GLY A 266 -22.42 0.04 -16.16
CA GLY A 266 -21.25 -0.23 -16.98
C GLY A 266 -21.39 0.31 -18.38
N TYR A 267 -20.27 0.73 -18.94
CA TYR A 267 -20.22 1.32 -20.28
C TYR A 267 -18.89 0.97 -20.93
N ARG A 268 -18.92 0.83 -22.26
CA ARG A 268 -17.71 0.89 -23.09
C ARG A 268 -17.49 2.33 -23.52
N ILE A 269 -16.24 2.75 -23.63
CA ILE A 269 -15.85 4.09 -24.04
C ILE A 269 -14.61 4.03 -24.94
N LYS A 270 -14.65 4.72 -26.10
CA LYS A 270 -13.59 4.61 -27.10
C LYS A 270 -12.26 5.22 -26.71
N GLU A 271 -12.29 6.35 -26.01
CA GLU A 271 -11.09 7.12 -25.69
C GLU A 271 -10.84 7.13 -24.19
N MET A 272 -9.67 6.67 -23.75
CA MET A 272 -9.28 6.64 -22.32
C MET A 272 -9.29 8.04 -21.68
N SER A 273 -8.84 9.06 -22.41
CA SER A 273 -8.88 10.46 -21.94
C SER A 273 -10.30 10.95 -21.64
N LYS A 274 -11.28 10.61 -22.48
CA LYS A 274 -12.69 10.91 -22.22
C LYS A 274 -13.25 10.11 -21.04
N GLY A 275 -12.73 8.92 -20.79
CA GLY A 275 -13.04 8.15 -19.59
C GLY A 275 -12.63 8.89 -18.31
N PHE A 276 -11.44 9.48 -18.28
CA PHE A 276 -11.03 10.34 -17.16
C PHE A 276 -11.90 11.60 -17.03
N ASP A 277 -12.25 12.26 -18.14
CA ASP A 277 -13.15 13.41 -18.11
C ASP A 277 -14.54 13.04 -17.57
N ALA A 278 -15.06 11.88 -17.92
CA ALA A 278 -16.34 11.38 -17.45
C ALA A 278 -16.30 11.05 -15.94
N LEU A 279 -15.25 10.36 -15.45
CA LEU A 279 -15.04 10.16 -14.03
C LEU A 279 -14.97 11.50 -13.27
N ARG A 280 -14.18 12.43 -13.79
CA ARG A 280 -14.05 13.77 -13.20
C ARG A 280 -15.40 14.46 -13.09
N GLN A 281 -16.22 14.41 -14.11
CA GLN A 281 -17.52 15.08 -14.08
C GLN A 281 -18.45 14.45 -13.05
N VAL A 282 -18.49 13.13 -12.92
CA VAL A 282 -19.23 12.43 -11.85
C VAL A 282 -18.82 12.92 -10.47
N MET A 283 -17.49 13.05 -10.24
CA MET A 283 -16.97 13.48 -8.94
C MET A 283 -17.25 14.96 -8.65
N VAL A 284 -17.13 15.83 -9.63
CA VAL A 284 -17.32 17.29 -9.49
C VAL A 284 -18.80 17.62 -9.27
N GLU A 285 -19.72 16.89 -9.91
CA GLU A 285 -21.17 17.03 -9.69
C GLU A 285 -21.61 16.49 -8.31
N GLY A 286 -20.70 15.84 -7.57
CA GLY A 286 -20.92 15.44 -6.18
C GLY A 286 -21.55 14.04 -6.02
N TYR A 287 -21.68 13.27 -7.09
CA TYR A 287 -22.08 11.88 -7.00
C TYR A 287 -20.97 11.04 -6.35
N LYS A 288 -21.38 10.12 -5.47
CA LYS A 288 -20.46 9.26 -4.72
C LYS A 288 -20.84 7.80 -4.90
N PRO A 289 -20.57 7.18 -6.05
CA PRO A 289 -20.67 5.73 -6.16
C PRO A 289 -19.67 5.08 -5.20
N SER A 290 -19.95 3.90 -4.69
CA SER A 290 -18.96 3.17 -3.90
C SER A 290 -17.82 2.65 -4.76
N VAL A 291 -18.13 2.15 -5.95
CA VAL A 291 -17.15 1.77 -6.97
C VAL A 291 -17.22 2.76 -8.14
N ALA A 292 -16.07 3.25 -8.58
CA ALA A 292 -15.88 4.02 -9.80
C ALA A 292 -14.57 3.56 -10.44
N ARG A 293 -14.64 2.89 -11.59
CA ARG A 293 -13.47 2.33 -12.27
C ARG A 293 -13.45 2.64 -13.74
N LEU A 294 -12.24 2.88 -14.26
CA LEU A 294 -11.96 3.06 -15.68
C LEU A 294 -10.79 2.15 -16.06
N TYR A 295 -11.01 1.21 -16.95
CA TYR A 295 -10.02 0.29 -17.49
C TYR A 295 -9.63 0.69 -18.90
N ASP A 296 -8.35 0.61 -19.23
CA ASP A 296 -7.92 0.70 -20.63
C ASP A 296 -8.23 -0.61 -21.38
N VAL A 297 -8.02 -0.59 -22.70
CA VAL A 297 -8.33 -1.73 -23.58
C VAL A 297 -7.61 -3.00 -23.15
N GLN A 298 -6.33 -2.90 -22.75
CA GLN A 298 -5.52 -4.09 -22.42
C GLN A 298 -5.97 -4.73 -21.11
N ASP A 299 -6.19 -3.93 -20.08
CA ASP A 299 -6.65 -4.41 -18.78
C ASP A 299 -8.13 -4.82 -18.84
N ALA A 300 -8.96 -4.10 -19.61
CA ALA A 300 -10.35 -4.49 -19.84
C ALA A 300 -10.48 -5.87 -20.51
N ALA A 301 -9.63 -6.17 -21.48
CA ALA A 301 -9.63 -7.47 -22.17
C ALA A 301 -9.30 -8.65 -21.23
N MET A 302 -8.58 -8.42 -20.13
CA MET A 302 -8.29 -9.45 -19.13
C MET A 302 -9.48 -9.76 -18.21
N HIS A 303 -10.38 -8.81 -18.04
CA HIS A 303 -11.46 -8.89 -17.06
C HIS A 303 -12.84 -9.05 -17.70
N PHE A 304 -13.01 -8.63 -18.98
CA PHE A 304 -14.31 -8.48 -19.60
C PHE A 304 -14.30 -9.00 -21.04
N ASP A 305 -14.81 -10.20 -21.28
CA ASP A 305 -14.97 -10.81 -22.60
C ASP A 305 -15.90 -10.01 -23.53
N TRP A 306 -16.70 -9.10 -22.96
CA TRP A 306 -17.64 -8.22 -23.65
C TRP A 306 -17.07 -6.81 -23.93
N ALA A 307 -15.80 -6.53 -23.61
CA ALA A 307 -15.18 -5.20 -23.80
C ALA A 307 -15.03 -4.81 -25.28
N GLU A 308 -14.95 -5.78 -26.21
CA GLU A 308 -14.90 -5.54 -27.67
C GLU A 308 -13.79 -4.56 -28.11
N ASP A 309 -12.58 -4.71 -27.51
CA ASP A 309 -11.42 -3.84 -27.76
C ASP A 309 -11.67 -2.35 -27.47
N GLU A 310 -12.57 -2.05 -26.52
CA GLU A 310 -12.82 -0.70 -26.01
C GLU A 310 -12.43 -0.59 -24.53
N ASN A 311 -12.22 0.64 -24.06
CA ASN A 311 -12.06 0.90 -22.62
C ASN A 311 -13.40 0.67 -21.91
N VAL A 312 -13.34 0.32 -20.62
CA VAL A 312 -14.53 0.05 -19.81
C VAL A 312 -14.58 1.02 -18.63
N ILE A 313 -15.72 1.67 -18.46
CA ILE A 313 -16.02 2.46 -17.25
C ILE A 313 -17.21 1.85 -16.53
N LEU A 314 -17.08 1.68 -15.20
CA LEU A 314 -18.11 1.03 -14.41
C LEU A 314 -18.28 1.65 -13.03
N PHE A 315 -19.50 1.52 -12.50
CA PHE A 315 -19.86 2.08 -11.21
C PHE A 315 -20.75 1.14 -10.42
N MET A 316 -20.69 1.29 -9.09
CA MET A 316 -21.68 0.76 -8.17
C MET A 316 -22.16 1.88 -7.25
N ALA A 317 -23.46 2.10 -7.20
CA ALA A 317 -24.08 2.96 -6.21
C ALA A 317 -24.65 2.09 -5.08
N GLU A 318 -24.43 2.46 -3.82
CA GLU A 318 -24.94 1.74 -2.65
C GLU A 318 -25.41 2.70 -1.54
N GLY A 319 -26.15 2.18 -0.56
CA GLY A 319 -26.69 2.89 0.58
C GLY A 319 -28.22 2.92 0.63
N PRO A 320 -28.85 3.95 1.22
CA PRO A 320 -30.30 4.07 1.25
C PRO A 320 -30.90 4.17 -0.16
N ALA A 321 -31.94 3.40 -0.46
CA ALA A 321 -32.50 3.22 -1.81
C ALA A 321 -32.73 4.52 -2.61
N ALA A 322 -33.22 5.59 -1.94
CA ALA A 322 -33.47 6.87 -2.60
C ALA A 322 -32.18 7.56 -3.06
N ILE A 323 -31.09 7.49 -2.25
CA ILE A 323 -29.78 8.06 -2.57
C ILE A 323 -29.13 7.24 -3.66
N THR A 324 -29.16 5.91 -3.54
CA THR A 324 -28.58 4.98 -4.52
C THR A 324 -29.18 5.20 -5.90
N ARG A 325 -30.50 5.33 -6.01
CA ARG A 325 -31.21 5.59 -7.28
C ARG A 325 -30.81 6.96 -7.87
N ALA A 326 -30.86 8.02 -7.05
CA ALA A 326 -30.48 9.35 -7.52
C ALA A 326 -29.01 9.42 -7.98
N THR A 327 -28.11 8.70 -7.29
CA THR A 327 -26.70 8.58 -7.69
C THR A 327 -26.57 7.85 -9.02
N ALA A 328 -27.24 6.70 -9.18
CA ALA A 328 -27.19 5.92 -10.40
C ALA A 328 -27.76 6.70 -11.60
N ASP A 329 -28.96 7.31 -11.45
CA ASP A 329 -29.61 8.10 -12.51
C ASP A 329 -28.73 9.30 -12.93
N GLY A 330 -28.06 9.98 -11.97
CA GLY A 330 -27.18 11.09 -12.27
C GLY A 330 -25.89 10.68 -12.96
N ILE A 331 -25.30 9.54 -12.56
CA ILE A 331 -24.12 8.98 -13.22
C ILE A 331 -24.48 8.57 -14.66
N ASP A 332 -25.59 7.86 -14.87
CA ASP A 332 -26.04 7.44 -16.20
C ASP A 332 -26.22 8.64 -17.13
N ALA A 333 -26.88 9.70 -16.65
CA ALA A 333 -27.08 10.92 -17.42
C ALA A 333 -25.75 11.61 -17.82
N ILE A 334 -24.75 11.60 -16.93
CA ILE A 334 -23.42 12.16 -17.21
C ILE A 334 -22.70 11.30 -18.24
N ILE A 335 -22.55 10.01 -17.97
CA ILE A 335 -21.73 9.12 -18.79
C ILE A 335 -22.29 9.03 -20.21
N THR A 336 -23.60 8.89 -20.37
CA THR A 336 -24.27 8.80 -21.68
C THR A 336 -24.24 10.12 -22.47
N SER A 337 -23.88 11.24 -21.84
CA SER A 337 -23.69 12.52 -22.55
C SER A 337 -22.37 12.61 -23.32
N PHE A 338 -21.43 11.70 -23.07
CA PHE A 338 -20.15 11.66 -23.78
C PHE A 338 -20.29 10.90 -25.11
N ASP A 339 -19.65 11.43 -26.16
CA ASP A 339 -19.59 10.74 -27.44
C ASP A 339 -18.77 9.46 -27.39
N GLY A 340 -19.23 8.41 -28.09
CA GLY A 340 -18.51 7.14 -28.14
C GLY A 340 -18.70 6.23 -26.94
N VAL A 341 -19.73 6.48 -26.13
CA VAL A 341 -20.13 5.65 -25.00
C VAL A 341 -21.24 4.68 -25.42
N THR A 342 -21.11 3.43 -25.01
CA THR A 342 -22.10 2.37 -25.22
C THR A 342 -22.43 1.71 -23.87
N PRO A 343 -23.68 1.80 -23.37
CA PRO A 343 -24.10 1.11 -22.15
C PRO A 343 -24.00 -0.42 -22.31
N VAL A 344 -23.68 -1.11 -21.22
CA VAL A 344 -23.67 -2.58 -21.15
C VAL A 344 -24.66 -3.09 -20.11
N ASP A 345 -25.00 -4.39 -20.18
CA ASP A 345 -25.92 -5.00 -19.24
C ASP A 345 -25.35 -4.90 -17.80
N PRO A 346 -26.08 -4.28 -16.84
CA PRO A 346 -25.67 -4.17 -15.45
C PRO A 346 -25.37 -5.52 -14.77
N GLU A 347 -25.97 -6.60 -15.25
CA GLU A 347 -25.72 -7.95 -14.73
C GLU A 347 -24.29 -8.43 -14.99
N LEU A 348 -23.63 -7.96 -16.05
CA LEU A 348 -22.21 -8.23 -16.33
C LEU A 348 -21.32 -7.58 -15.28
N ILE A 349 -21.68 -6.37 -14.84
CA ILE A 349 -20.95 -5.65 -13.79
C ILE A 349 -21.16 -6.31 -12.42
N ARG A 350 -22.39 -6.78 -12.13
CA ARG A 350 -22.68 -7.51 -10.90
C ARG A 350 -21.85 -8.80 -10.82
N ARG A 351 -21.76 -9.57 -11.88
CA ARG A 351 -20.95 -10.80 -11.93
C ARG A 351 -19.45 -10.52 -11.69
N TRP A 352 -18.92 -9.49 -12.32
CA TRP A 352 -17.56 -9.06 -12.06
C TRP A 352 -17.34 -8.71 -10.58
N PHE A 353 -18.29 -7.98 -9.99
CA PHE A 353 -18.23 -7.57 -8.60
C PHE A 353 -18.21 -8.75 -7.62
N ASP A 354 -18.94 -9.82 -7.91
CA ASP A 354 -18.99 -11.01 -7.07
C ASP A 354 -17.63 -11.75 -6.96
N HIS A 355 -16.68 -11.48 -7.89
CA HIS A 355 -15.35 -12.12 -7.94
C HIS A 355 -14.20 -11.15 -7.66
N LEU A 356 -14.49 -10.03 -7.03
CA LEU A 356 -13.56 -8.91 -6.90
C LEU A 356 -12.40 -9.13 -5.91
N ASN A 357 -12.58 -9.99 -4.92
CA ASN A 357 -11.60 -10.25 -3.87
C ASN A 357 -10.74 -11.47 -4.20
N TRP A 358 -9.50 -11.44 -3.75
CA TRP A 358 -8.44 -12.36 -4.08
C TRP A 358 -7.87 -12.98 -2.78
N GLY A 359 -7.96 -14.30 -2.67
CA GLY A 359 -7.67 -15.06 -1.48
C GLY A 359 -6.41 -15.95 -1.58
N PRO A 360 -6.08 -16.68 -0.50
CA PRO A 360 -4.89 -17.52 -0.45
C PRO A 360 -4.82 -18.61 -1.52
N GLU A 361 -5.97 -19.13 -1.96
CA GLU A 361 -6.04 -20.18 -2.99
C GLU A 361 -5.60 -19.65 -4.35
N GLN A 362 -6.16 -18.50 -4.77
CA GLN A 362 -5.78 -17.84 -6.03
C GLN A 362 -4.29 -17.45 -6.04
N ILE A 363 -3.76 -17.05 -4.87
CA ILE A 363 -2.34 -16.73 -4.73
C ILE A 363 -1.46 -17.96 -4.96
N ALA A 364 -1.88 -19.12 -4.46
CA ALA A 364 -1.13 -20.35 -4.63
C ALA A 364 -1.15 -20.82 -6.10
N GLU A 365 -2.31 -20.76 -6.75
CA GLU A 365 -2.48 -21.07 -8.16
C GLU A 365 -1.64 -20.15 -9.05
N GLU A 366 -1.69 -18.85 -8.83
CA GLU A 366 -0.89 -17.86 -9.55
C GLU A 366 0.62 -18.12 -9.42
N LYS A 367 1.08 -18.46 -8.21
CA LYS A 367 2.49 -18.80 -8.00
C LYS A 367 2.92 -20.05 -8.79
N GLU A 368 2.09 -21.08 -8.82
CA GLU A 368 2.35 -22.29 -9.60
C GLU A 368 2.41 -21.96 -11.10
N GLU A 369 1.48 -21.14 -11.58
CA GLU A 369 1.44 -20.69 -12.97
C GLU A 369 2.70 -19.87 -13.35
N ILE A 370 3.09 -18.92 -12.51
CA ILE A 370 4.30 -18.11 -12.71
C ILE A 370 5.54 -19.01 -12.82
N LEU A 371 5.70 -19.98 -11.93
CA LEU A 371 6.84 -20.90 -11.96
C LEU A 371 6.83 -21.81 -13.19
N ALA A 372 5.65 -22.19 -13.68
CA ALA A 372 5.48 -23.04 -14.85
C ALA A 372 5.71 -22.27 -16.16
N THR A 373 5.19 -21.05 -16.27
CA THR A 373 5.21 -20.25 -17.49
C THR A 373 6.38 -19.27 -17.57
N ARG A 374 6.99 -18.93 -16.45
CA ARG A 374 7.97 -17.85 -16.28
C ARG A 374 7.42 -16.46 -16.67
N ASN A 375 6.10 -16.31 -16.72
CA ASN A 375 5.42 -15.05 -16.98
C ASN A 375 4.96 -14.45 -15.65
N ILE A 376 5.48 -13.28 -15.27
CA ILE A 376 5.15 -12.59 -14.02
C ILE A 376 4.18 -11.46 -14.32
N GLY A 377 3.05 -11.46 -13.61
CA GLY A 377 2.08 -10.37 -13.62
C GLY A 377 2.15 -9.57 -12.32
N ILE A 378 2.31 -8.26 -12.40
CA ILE A 378 2.43 -7.36 -11.25
C ILE A 378 1.76 -6.03 -11.53
N THR A 379 1.51 -5.28 -10.44
CA THR A 379 0.90 -3.96 -10.49
C THR A 379 1.74 -2.93 -9.74
N THR A 380 1.78 -1.72 -10.30
CA THR A 380 2.33 -0.52 -9.67
C THR A 380 1.31 0.60 -9.81
N GLU A 381 1.13 1.40 -8.77
CA GLU A 381 0.10 2.45 -8.78
C GLU A 381 0.66 3.81 -8.35
N VAL A 382 0.05 4.86 -8.91
CA VAL A 382 0.36 6.26 -8.64
C VAL A 382 -0.93 7.06 -8.49
N SER A 383 -0.83 8.34 -8.14
CA SER A 383 -1.98 9.25 -8.18
C SER A 383 -1.61 10.58 -8.82
N GLY A 384 -2.62 11.24 -9.37
CA GLY A 384 -2.46 12.56 -9.97
C GLY A 384 -3.75 13.37 -9.96
N CYS A 385 -3.61 14.68 -10.12
CA CYS A 385 -4.74 15.55 -10.38
C CYS A 385 -5.33 15.26 -11.77
N TRP A 386 -6.55 15.69 -12.02
CA TRP A 386 -7.24 15.43 -13.28
C TRP A 386 -6.53 15.97 -14.52
N ASP A 387 -5.72 17.01 -14.36
CA ASP A 387 -4.96 17.67 -15.43
C ASP A 387 -3.65 16.96 -15.79
N CYS A 388 -3.21 15.98 -14.99
CA CYS A 388 -1.95 15.29 -15.24
C CYS A 388 -2.05 13.76 -15.30
N ILE A 389 -3.12 13.16 -14.76
CA ILE A 389 -3.19 11.70 -14.61
C ILE A 389 -3.16 10.94 -15.96
N TYR A 390 -3.81 11.49 -16.99
CA TYR A 390 -3.77 10.90 -18.32
C TYR A 390 -2.37 10.98 -18.95
N ASP A 391 -1.67 12.10 -18.78
CA ASP A 391 -0.31 12.28 -19.29
C ASP A 391 0.68 11.34 -18.60
N ILE A 392 0.54 11.15 -17.28
CA ILE A 392 1.31 10.15 -16.52
C ILE A 392 1.09 8.77 -17.12
N TYR A 393 -0.18 8.36 -17.30
CA TYR A 393 -0.54 7.06 -17.84
C TYR A 393 0.03 6.86 -19.26
N ALA A 394 -0.28 7.76 -20.17
CA ALA A 394 0.09 7.62 -21.58
C ALA A 394 1.62 7.58 -21.78
N SER A 395 2.34 8.47 -21.09
CA SER A 395 3.81 8.52 -21.17
C SER A 395 4.48 7.30 -20.54
N ALA A 396 3.98 6.83 -19.39
CA ALA A 396 4.51 5.63 -18.75
C ALA A 396 4.28 4.37 -19.60
N VAL A 397 3.08 4.18 -20.16
CA VAL A 397 2.77 3.05 -21.05
C VAL A 397 3.66 3.08 -22.29
N GLU A 398 3.84 4.24 -22.93
CA GLU A 398 4.72 4.40 -24.09
C GLU A 398 6.17 4.02 -23.75
N ARG A 399 6.71 4.53 -22.65
CA ARG A 399 8.07 4.24 -22.22
C ARG A 399 8.26 2.77 -21.85
N ILE A 400 7.34 2.18 -21.07
CA ILE A 400 7.42 0.77 -20.67
C ILE A 400 7.40 -0.12 -21.90
N THR A 401 6.52 0.15 -22.86
CA THR A 401 6.44 -0.60 -24.12
C THR A 401 7.76 -0.57 -24.92
N ASN A 402 8.46 0.56 -24.90
CA ASN A 402 9.68 0.74 -25.69
C ASN A 402 10.97 0.35 -24.93
N GLU A 403 11.01 0.49 -23.60
CA GLU A 403 12.23 0.35 -22.81
C GLU A 403 12.34 -1.01 -22.09
N VAL A 404 11.20 -1.69 -21.80
CA VAL A 404 11.20 -2.93 -21.01
C VAL A 404 11.31 -4.14 -21.94
N PRO A 405 12.37 -4.96 -21.79
CA PRO A 405 12.52 -6.17 -22.59
C PRO A 405 11.52 -7.25 -22.15
N ASP A 406 11.20 -8.15 -23.07
CA ASP A 406 10.39 -9.33 -22.78
C ASP A 406 8.97 -9.05 -22.22
N LEU A 407 8.50 -7.77 -22.35
CA LEU A 407 7.16 -7.35 -21.96
C LEU A 407 6.11 -8.10 -22.79
N THR A 408 5.10 -8.66 -22.15
CA THR A 408 4.01 -9.37 -22.83
C THR A 408 2.71 -8.60 -22.80
N MET A 409 2.51 -7.75 -21.78
CA MET A 409 1.35 -6.88 -21.68
C MET A 409 1.66 -5.67 -20.78
N ILE A 410 1.11 -4.52 -21.13
CA ILE A 410 0.99 -3.34 -20.27
C ILE A 410 -0.40 -2.73 -20.49
N GLY A 411 -1.12 -2.54 -19.42
CA GLY A 411 -2.42 -1.88 -19.38
C GLY A 411 -2.60 -1.19 -18.04
N GLY A 412 -3.82 -0.70 -17.78
CA GLY A 412 -4.09 -0.14 -16.48
C GLY A 412 -5.51 0.35 -16.25
N HIS A 413 -5.79 0.65 -14.99
CA HIS A 413 -7.09 1.15 -14.58
C HIS A 413 -7.01 2.21 -13.48
N SER A 414 -7.97 3.11 -13.46
CA SER A 414 -8.29 3.96 -12.31
C SER A 414 -9.38 3.29 -11.48
N SER A 415 -9.29 3.35 -10.16
CA SER A 415 -10.22 2.68 -9.24
C SER A 415 -10.57 3.49 -7.98
N HIS A 416 -9.95 4.66 -7.79
CA HIS A 416 -10.14 5.50 -6.60
C HIS A 416 -10.20 6.96 -7.04
N SER A 417 -11.43 7.49 -7.13
CA SER A 417 -11.65 8.83 -7.67
C SER A 417 -12.01 9.84 -6.59
N TYR A 418 -11.48 11.06 -6.73
CA TYR A 418 -11.64 12.19 -5.85
C TYR A 418 -12.15 13.41 -6.62
N ILE A 419 -12.57 14.46 -5.92
CA ILE A 419 -12.99 15.71 -6.58
C ILE A 419 -11.85 16.36 -7.39
N ASN A 420 -10.60 16.17 -6.97
CA ASN A 420 -9.42 16.83 -7.54
C ASN A 420 -8.48 15.91 -8.32
N GLY A 421 -8.76 14.62 -8.40
CA GLY A 421 -7.88 13.67 -9.11
C GLY A 421 -8.30 12.23 -8.91
N THR A 422 -7.45 11.33 -9.36
CA THR A 422 -7.65 9.87 -9.25
C THR A 422 -6.32 9.13 -9.15
N ASN A 423 -6.38 7.83 -8.91
CA ASN A 423 -5.22 6.96 -9.05
C ASN A 423 -5.11 6.37 -10.46
N MET A 424 -3.96 5.82 -10.76
CA MET A 424 -3.73 4.96 -11.91
C MET A 424 -2.94 3.73 -11.48
N TYR A 425 -3.52 2.56 -11.68
CA TYR A 425 -2.84 1.28 -11.64
C TYR A 425 -2.24 0.98 -13.01
N PHE A 426 -0.99 0.56 -13.03
CA PHE A 426 -0.34 -0.07 -14.16
C PHE A 426 -0.32 -1.57 -13.90
N VAL A 427 -0.91 -2.34 -14.80
CA VAL A 427 -0.91 -3.81 -14.77
C VAL A 427 0.00 -4.27 -15.89
N TYR A 428 1.04 -5.04 -15.57
CA TYR A 428 2.03 -5.44 -16.56
C TYR A 428 2.47 -6.88 -16.38
N TYR A 429 2.76 -7.52 -17.50
CA TYR A 429 3.28 -8.88 -17.55
C TYR A 429 4.54 -8.93 -18.40
N TYR A 430 5.51 -9.73 -17.96
CA TYR A 430 6.76 -9.97 -18.68
C TYR A 430 7.22 -11.41 -18.54
N ASN A 431 7.92 -11.92 -19.56
CA ASN A 431 8.57 -13.22 -19.49
C ASN A 431 9.97 -13.08 -18.89
N VAL A 432 10.29 -13.89 -17.90
CA VAL A 432 11.64 -13.92 -17.31
C VAL A 432 12.55 -14.76 -18.20
N VAL A 433 13.50 -14.11 -18.85
CA VAL A 433 14.45 -14.71 -19.78
C VAL A 433 15.88 -14.61 -19.24
N ASP A 434 16.60 -15.73 -19.24
CA ASP A 434 18.00 -15.93 -18.86
C ASP A 434 18.66 -14.80 -18.06
N CYS A 435 18.47 -14.85 -16.73
CA CYS A 435 19.06 -13.89 -15.79
C CYS A 435 19.27 -14.54 -14.42
N THR A 436 20.18 -13.97 -13.63
CA THR A 436 20.34 -14.29 -12.21
C THR A 436 19.20 -13.70 -11.37
N PRO A 437 18.99 -14.14 -10.12
CA PRO A 437 17.98 -13.54 -9.24
C PRO A 437 18.15 -12.04 -9.04
N GLU A 438 19.39 -11.53 -8.97
CA GLU A 438 19.67 -10.11 -8.85
C GLU A 438 19.38 -9.36 -10.15
N GLU A 439 19.65 -9.96 -11.30
CA GLU A 439 19.37 -9.35 -12.61
C GLU A 439 17.87 -9.33 -12.89
N GLU A 440 17.12 -10.35 -12.50
CA GLU A 440 15.68 -10.46 -12.73
C GLU A 440 14.94 -9.23 -12.24
N ILE A 441 15.15 -8.85 -10.98
CA ILE A 441 14.45 -7.73 -10.38
C ILE A 441 14.84 -6.39 -11.01
N ASN A 442 16.12 -6.22 -11.33
CA ASN A 442 16.62 -4.98 -11.93
C ASN A 442 16.21 -4.84 -13.40
N LYS A 443 16.17 -5.97 -14.12
CA LYS A 443 15.81 -6.00 -15.54
C LYS A 443 14.34 -5.68 -15.79
N TYR A 444 13.45 -6.02 -14.88
CA TYR A 444 12.00 -5.92 -15.05
C TYR A 444 11.37 -4.98 -14.05
N HIS A 445 11.14 -5.43 -12.83
CA HIS A 445 10.35 -4.70 -11.85
C HIS A 445 10.91 -3.32 -11.50
N ASN A 446 12.20 -3.25 -11.17
CA ASN A 446 12.82 -1.98 -10.82
C ASN A 446 12.84 -1.01 -12.00
N LEU A 447 13.05 -1.51 -13.21
CA LEU A 447 13.00 -0.69 -14.43
C LEU A 447 11.59 -0.12 -14.64
N ILE A 448 10.55 -0.95 -14.52
CA ILE A 448 9.16 -0.52 -14.71
C ILE A 448 8.75 0.48 -13.62
N ASN A 449 9.03 0.16 -12.35
CA ASN A 449 8.75 1.09 -11.23
C ASN A 449 9.48 2.43 -11.40
N ARG A 450 10.73 2.39 -11.86
CA ARG A 450 11.48 3.62 -12.15
C ARG A 450 10.79 4.46 -13.20
N ILE A 451 10.37 3.87 -14.32
CA ILE A 451 9.67 4.60 -15.39
C ILE A 451 8.40 5.23 -14.84
N ILE A 452 7.57 4.47 -14.13
CA ILE A 452 6.31 4.95 -13.56
C ILE A 452 6.54 6.09 -12.56
N CYS A 453 7.49 5.94 -11.64
CA CYS A 453 7.81 6.98 -10.66
C CYS A 453 8.39 8.25 -11.32
N GLU A 454 9.27 8.10 -12.32
CA GLU A 454 9.83 9.24 -13.07
C GLU A 454 8.73 10.03 -13.79
N GLU A 455 7.77 9.34 -14.44
CA GLU A 455 6.68 10.01 -15.13
C GLU A 455 5.68 10.64 -14.13
N ALA A 456 5.38 9.98 -13.02
CA ALA A 456 4.56 10.58 -11.96
C ALA A 456 5.19 11.88 -11.43
N ILE A 457 6.49 11.86 -11.10
CA ILE A 457 7.22 13.06 -10.64
C ILE A 457 7.26 14.13 -11.73
N ARG A 458 7.53 13.75 -12.99
CA ARG A 458 7.64 14.67 -14.12
C ARG A 458 6.37 15.48 -14.35
N PHE A 459 5.21 14.86 -14.22
CA PHE A 459 3.91 15.49 -14.43
C PHE A 459 3.27 16.01 -13.13
N GLY A 460 3.95 15.91 -11.98
CA GLY A 460 3.49 16.45 -10.70
C GLY A 460 2.47 15.59 -9.97
N GLY A 461 2.42 14.30 -10.28
CA GLY A 461 1.67 13.30 -9.50
C GLY A 461 2.46 12.80 -8.30
N SER A 462 1.89 11.86 -7.55
CA SER A 462 2.53 11.15 -6.44
C SER A 462 2.90 9.73 -6.85
N ILE A 463 4.08 9.28 -6.44
CA ILE A 463 4.66 7.97 -6.79
C ILE A 463 3.97 6.79 -6.09
N ALA A 464 3.11 7.05 -5.12
CA ALA A 464 2.35 6.01 -4.44
C ALA A 464 1.00 6.57 -4.00
N HIS A 465 -0.08 5.92 -4.43
CA HIS A 465 -1.43 6.23 -3.97
C HIS A 465 -1.75 5.49 -2.66
N HIS A 466 -1.42 4.19 -2.55
CA HIS A 466 -1.80 3.37 -1.38
C HIS A 466 -0.95 2.10 -1.13
N HIS A 467 -0.06 1.69 -2.02
CA HIS A 467 0.84 0.56 -1.73
C HIS A 467 1.94 0.93 -0.74
N GLY A 468 2.17 2.24 -0.54
CA GLY A 468 3.23 2.78 0.27
C GLY A 468 4.56 2.89 -0.49
N LEU A 469 5.58 3.38 0.20
CA LEU A 469 6.94 3.47 -0.34
C LEU A 469 7.68 2.15 -0.20
N GLY A 470 7.47 1.46 0.91
CA GLY A 470 8.26 0.28 1.28
C GLY A 470 9.76 0.59 1.21
N LYS A 471 10.53 -0.40 0.71
CA LYS A 471 11.94 -0.21 0.35
C LYS A 471 12.11 0.01 -1.15
N ALA A 472 11.13 -0.43 -1.94
CA ALA A 472 11.15 -0.34 -3.40
C ALA A 472 11.14 1.10 -3.91
N ARG A 473 10.37 1.99 -3.30
CA ARG A 473 10.19 3.38 -3.71
C ARG A 473 10.83 4.40 -2.77
N ALA A 474 11.42 3.94 -1.63
CA ALA A 474 11.95 4.83 -0.61
C ALA A 474 13.05 5.79 -1.12
N HIS A 475 13.77 5.44 -2.18
CA HIS A 475 14.82 6.30 -2.75
C HIS A 475 14.27 7.49 -3.54
N TYR A 476 12.98 7.51 -3.90
CA TYR A 476 12.31 8.67 -4.49
C TYR A 476 11.70 9.62 -3.45
N VAL A 477 11.86 9.33 -2.16
CA VAL A 477 11.22 10.11 -1.08
C VAL A 477 11.58 11.60 -1.10
N TRP A 478 12.78 11.96 -1.55
CA TRP A 478 13.21 13.36 -1.64
C TRP A 478 12.49 14.11 -2.75
N GLU A 479 12.31 13.47 -3.91
CA GLU A 479 11.57 14.04 -5.03
C GLU A 479 10.09 14.16 -4.70
N GLU A 480 9.51 13.13 -4.08
CA GLU A 480 8.11 13.11 -3.64
C GLU A 480 7.81 14.22 -2.63
N TYR A 481 8.62 14.33 -1.58
CA TYR A 481 8.38 15.28 -0.50
C TYR A 481 8.97 16.67 -0.76
N GLY A 482 9.99 16.80 -1.59
CA GLY A 482 10.68 18.07 -1.80
C GLY A 482 11.09 18.73 -0.47
N SER A 483 10.72 19.99 -0.27
CA SER A 483 11.04 20.72 0.98
C SER A 483 10.35 20.15 2.22
N SER A 484 9.24 19.43 2.08
CA SER A 484 8.52 18.81 3.19
C SER A 484 9.20 17.56 3.74
N PHE A 485 10.22 17.03 3.06
CA PHE A 485 11.05 15.93 3.56
C PHE A 485 11.64 16.24 4.95
N TYR A 486 11.94 17.51 5.22
CA TYR A 486 12.36 17.97 6.55
C TYR A 486 11.42 17.52 7.67
N MET A 487 10.10 17.53 7.41
CA MET A 487 9.10 17.12 8.42
C MET A 487 9.16 15.60 8.64
N LEU A 488 9.23 14.80 7.57
CA LEU A 488 9.32 13.35 7.66
C LEU A 488 10.61 12.91 8.38
N GLU A 489 11.75 13.50 8.01
CA GLU A 489 13.04 13.23 8.65
C GLU A 489 13.03 13.61 10.14
N THR A 490 12.40 14.74 10.48
CA THR A 490 12.27 15.20 11.88
C THR A 490 11.39 14.25 12.69
N LEU A 491 10.26 13.78 12.14
CA LEU A 491 9.42 12.78 12.79
C LEU A 491 10.18 11.48 13.03
N LYS A 492 10.91 10.98 12.03
CA LYS A 492 11.74 9.78 12.19
C LYS A 492 12.78 9.93 13.29
N LYS A 493 13.51 11.05 13.32
CA LYS A 493 14.50 11.34 14.38
C LYS A 493 13.89 11.47 15.76
N ALA A 494 12.68 12.02 15.85
CA ALA A 494 12.00 12.23 17.14
C ALA A 494 11.46 10.92 17.73
N PHE A 495 10.87 10.04 16.92
CA PHE A 495 10.22 8.82 17.38
C PHE A 495 11.13 7.60 17.37
N ASP A 496 12.09 7.55 16.45
CA ASP A 496 13.06 6.45 16.33
C ASP A 496 14.50 6.98 16.21
N PRO A 497 15.04 7.61 17.26
CA PRO A 497 16.36 8.25 17.21
C PRO A 497 17.53 7.28 16.99
N ASN A 498 17.34 6.00 17.32
CA ASN A 498 18.34 4.95 17.12
C ASN A 498 18.17 4.20 15.80
N GLY A 499 17.12 4.50 14.99
CA GLY A 499 16.88 3.93 13.68
C GLY A 499 16.65 2.42 13.70
N ILE A 500 15.94 1.91 14.70
CA ILE A 500 15.66 0.48 14.84
C ILE A 500 14.40 0.03 14.10
N MET A 501 13.47 0.95 13.82
CA MET A 501 12.17 0.62 13.23
C MET A 501 12.26 0.53 11.72
N ASN A 502 12.00 -0.66 11.20
CA ASN A 502 11.85 -1.01 9.78
C ASN A 502 12.84 -0.28 8.86
N ALA A 503 14.13 -0.50 9.11
CA ALA A 503 15.21 0.19 8.42
C ALA A 503 15.09 0.09 6.89
N GLY A 504 15.20 1.22 6.20
CA GLY A 504 15.05 1.33 4.74
C GLY A 504 13.66 1.69 4.27
N THR A 505 12.64 1.62 5.15
CA THR A 505 11.27 2.01 4.83
C THR A 505 11.05 3.47 5.18
N LEU A 506 10.35 4.22 4.33
CA LEU A 506 10.14 5.67 4.32
C LEU A 506 11.43 6.49 4.07
N ILE A 507 12.53 6.11 4.67
CA ILE A 507 13.83 6.76 4.48
C ILE A 507 14.85 5.67 4.15
N PRO A 508 15.46 5.69 2.95
CA PRO A 508 16.35 4.64 2.52
C PRO A 508 17.61 4.58 3.39
N ILE A 509 18.13 3.36 3.58
CA ILE A 509 19.45 3.16 4.16
C ILE A 509 20.47 3.62 3.09
N LYS A 510 21.60 4.17 3.49
CA LYS A 510 22.74 4.32 2.56
C LYS A 510 23.24 2.93 2.17
N HIS A 511 23.09 2.62 0.91
CA HIS A 511 23.32 1.30 0.33
C HIS A 511 24.79 0.88 0.34
N ASN A 512 25.02 -0.41 0.51
CA ASN A 512 26.18 -1.05 -0.09
C ASN A 512 25.82 -1.44 -1.53
N GLU A 513 26.81 -1.63 -2.38
CA GLU A 513 26.68 -1.92 -3.83
C GLU A 513 25.88 -3.18 -4.18
N LYS A 514 25.42 -3.96 -3.19
CA LYS A 514 24.69 -5.24 -3.33
C LYS A 514 23.20 -5.14 -2.99
N ASP A 515 22.68 -3.97 -2.67
CA ASP A 515 21.27 -3.80 -2.38
C ASP A 515 20.49 -3.75 -3.71
N PRO A 516 19.46 -4.59 -3.91
CA PRO A 516 18.67 -4.62 -5.14
C PRO A 516 17.91 -3.33 -5.41
N TRP A 517 17.69 -2.53 -4.36
CA TRP A 517 17.04 -1.24 -4.43
C TRP A 517 18.01 -0.08 -4.62
N ASN A 518 19.27 -0.37 -4.97
CA ASN A 518 20.28 0.61 -5.26
C ASN A 518 20.25 0.94 -6.76
N PHE A 519 19.55 2.01 -7.13
CA PHE A 519 19.46 2.51 -8.50
C PHE A 519 20.56 3.53 -8.81
#